data_6e96014502681ccb4520368413d7a48c
#
_entry.id   6e96014502681ccb4520368413d7a48c
#
_cell.length_a   1.000
_cell.length_b   1.000
_cell.length_c   1.000
_cell.angle_alpha   90.00
_cell.angle_beta   90.00
_cell.angle_gamma   90.00
#
_symmetry.space_group_name_H-M   'P 1'
#
loop_
_entity.id
_entity.type
_entity.pdbx_description
1 polymer ?
#
loop_
_entity_poly.entity_id
_entity_poly.type
_entity_poly.pdbx_seq_one_letter_code
_entity_poly.pdbx_strand_id
1 'polypeptide(L)'
;MITVVISSYKYGHLAAHCVESILSQSVKPTKIMFVDDGVGDCRHILEHYPEVDFYENAENVGTVDNFQLMLKQVKTEYCMFIGADNWLRSDAIGMMHTAIELENPDIITYDIILTGELKESRIKYHMEEIDRKQGDYYWSRKNKHHGSMLYKVSLAKSVGGYTRLNNWSHQTQEDLSLWDKMIGAGARVRHINEAFLYYRHHRENYNKY
;
A
#
# COMPACT_ATOMS: atom_id res chain seq x y z
N MET A 1 -2.52 16.06 -1.27
CA MET A 1 -2.57 15.39 -2.60
C MET A 1 -2.11 13.95 -2.45
N ILE A 2 -2.88 12.97 -2.98
CA ILE A 2 -2.66 11.53 -2.78
C ILE A 2 -2.41 10.84 -4.13
N THR A 3 -1.36 10.02 -4.23
CA THR A 3 -1.17 9.03 -5.30
C THR A 3 -1.51 7.64 -4.78
N VAL A 4 -2.30 6.88 -5.54
CA VAL A 4 -2.49 5.45 -5.33
C VAL A 4 -1.64 4.69 -6.34
N VAL A 5 -0.75 3.83 -5.87
CA VAL A 5 0.09 2.95 -6.71
C VAL A 5 -0.46 1.54 -6.61
N ILE A 6 -0.91 1.01 -7.74
CA ILE A 6 -1.39 -0.38 -7.88
C ILE A 6 -0.23 -1.22 -8.40
N SER A 7 0.11 -2.27 -7.70
CA SER A 7 1.19 -3.20 -8.11
C SER A 7 0.61 -4.57 -8.45
N SER A 8 0.98 -5.10 -9.61
CA SER A 8 0.54 -6.40 -10.10
C SER A 8 1.71 -7.31 -10.42
N TYR A 9 1.61 -8.56 -9.96
CA TYR A 9 2.42 -9.67 -10.44
C TYR A 9 1.53 -10.89 -10.59
N LYS A 10 1.17 -11.24 -11.83
CA LYS A 10 0.24 -12.34 -12.18
C LYS A 10 -1.23 -12.12 -11.75
N TYR A 11 -1.63 -10.87 -11.49
CA TYR A 11 -2.99 -10.53 -11.06
C TYR A 11 -3.78 -9.77 -12.13
N GLY A 12 -3.39 -9.87 -13.42
CA GLY A 12 -4.07 -9.18 -14.51
C GLY A 12 -5.58 -9.43 -14.53
N HIS A 13 -6.02 -10.66 -14.27
CA HIS A 13 -7.43 -11.04 -14.21
C HIS A 13 -8.24 -10.41 -13.06
N LEU A 14 -7.57 -9.81 -12.05
CA LEU A 14 -8.19 -9.13 -10.92
C LEU A 14 -8.01 -7.60 -10.98
N ALA A 15 -7.07 -7.14 -11.81
CA ALA A 15 -6.60 -5.76 -11.83
C ALA A 15 -7.69 -4.73 -12.13
N ALA A 16 -8.62 -5.04 -13.04
CA ALA A 16 -9.71 -4.15 -13.40
C ALA A 16 -10.58 -3.78 -12.19
N HIS A 17 -10.94 -4.76 -11.35
CA HIS A 17 -11.72 -4.50 -10.13
C HIS A 17 -11.00 -3.58 -9.14
N CYS A 18 -9.69 -3.75 -8.97
CA CYS A 18 -8.86 -2.85 -8.16
C CYS A 18 -8.91 -1.42 -8.72
N VAL A 19 -8.64 -1.23 -10.01
CA VAL A 19 -8.64 0.07 -10.69
C VAL A 19 -10.00 0.75 -10.56
N GLU A 20 -11.08 0.04 -10.84
CA GLU A 20 -12.46 0.56 -10.74
C GLU A 20 -12.81 1.01 -9.32
N SER A 21 -12.36 0.28 -8.29
CA SER A 21 -12.59 0.67 -6.92
C SER A 21 -11.93 2.01 -6.55
N ILE A 22 -10.81 2.34 -7.19
CA ILE A 22 -10.09 3.61 -6.99
C ILE A 22 -10.70 4.71 -7.87
N LEU A 23 -11.07 4.40 -9.10
CA LEU A 23 -11.77 5.32 -9.98
C LEU A 23 -13.18 5.69 -9.47
N SER A 24 -13.83 4.82 -8.69
CA SER A 24 -15.16 5.05 -8.11
C SER A 24 -15.15 5.74 -6.74
N GLN A 25 -13.98 6.10 -6.18
CA GLN A 25 -13.90 6.80 -4.91
C GLN A 25 -14.74 8.08 -4.89
N SER A 26 -15.41 8.37 -3.78
CA SER A 26 -16.19 9.60 -3.59
C SER A 26 -15.34 10.87 -3.68
N VAL A 27 -14.11 10.79 -3.16
CA VAL A 27 -13.05 11.78 -3.36
C VAL A 27 -11.95 11.10 -4.16
N LYS A 28 -11.67 11.59 -5.37
CA LYS A 28 -10.66 10.98 -6.24
C LYS A 28 -9.25 11.20 -5.71
N PRO A 29 -8.34 10.21 -5.82
CA PRO A 29 -6.92 10.49 -5.65
C PRO A 29 -6.44 11.48 -6.71
N THR A 30 -5.36 12.18 -6.43
CA THR A 30 -4.74 13.12 -7.38
C THR A 30 -4.14 12.37 -8.57
N LYS A 31 -3.66 11.16 -8.34
CA LYS A 31 -3.02 10.32 -9.35
C LYS A 31 -3.22 8.84 -9.05
N ILE A 32 -3.40 8.07 -10.12
CA ILE A 32 -3.41 6.60 -10.08
C ILE A 32 -2.24 6.14 -10.95
N MET A 33 -1.38 5.32 -10.37
CA MET A 33 -0.28 4.67 -11.06
C MET A 33 -0.47 3.17 -10.98
N PHE A 34 -0.29 2.47 -12.09
CA PHE A 34 -0.36 1.02 -12.17
C PHE A 34 0.97 0.49 -12.66
N VAL A 35 1.50 -0.55 -12.02
CA VAL A 35 2.70 -1.22 -12.48
C VAL A 35 2.49 -2.73 -12.62
N ASP A 36 2.76 -3.24 -13.81
CA ASP A 36 2.92 -4.66 -14.10
C ASP A 36 4.39 -5.03 -13.86
N ASP A 37 4.65 -5.92 -12.90
CA ASP A 37 6.00 -6.33 -12.55
C ASP A 37 6.50 -7.47 -13.46
N GLY A 38 6.52 -7.18 -14.77
CA GLY A 38 7.19 -7.98 -15.78
C GLY A 38 6.48 -9.27 -16.20
N VAL A 39 5.13 -9.30 -16.10
CA VAL A 39 4.30 -10.43 -16.58
C VAL A 39 3.68 -10.13 -17.94
N GLY A 40 3.25 -8.89 -18.18
CA GLY A 40 2.58 -8.49 -19.41
C GLY A 40 1.10 -8.88 -19.48
N ASP A 41 0.50 -9.28 -18.34
CA ASP A 41 -0.91 -9.71 -18.27
C ASP A 41 -1.88 -8.57 -17.95
N CYS A 42 -1.37 -7.34 -17.76
CA CYS A 42 -2.15 -6.16 -17.36
C CYS A 42 -2.35 -5.13 -18.47
N ARG A 43 -2.03 -5.42 -19.74
CA ARG A 43 -2.12 -4.43 -20.85
C ARG A 43 -3.53 -3.91 -21.09
N HIS A 44 -4.56 -4.70 -20.78
CA HIS A 44 -5.95 -4.25 -20.81
C HIS A 44 -6.22 -3.05 -19.89
N ILE A 45 -5.43 -2.86 -18.84
CA ILE A 45 -5.53 -1.65 -17.99
C ILE A 45 -5.10 -0.41 -18.77
N LEU A 46 -3.99 -0.49 -19.51
CA LEU A 46 -3.55 0.60 -20.39
C LEU A 46 -4.60 0.93 -21.46
N GLU A 47 -5.27 -0.08 -22.00
CA GLU A 47 -6.22 0.07 -23.10
C GLU A 47 -7.56 0.66 -22.66
N HIS A 48 -8.04 0.33 -21.46
CA HIS A 48 -9.41 0.65 -21.03
C HIS A 48 -9.49 1.73 -19.96
N TYR A 49 -8.38 2.10 -19.31
CA TYR A 49 -8.36 3.08 -18.21
C TYR A 49 -7.36 4.21 -18.48
N PRO A 50 -7.68 5.16 -19.37
CA PRO A 50 -6.76 6.23 -19.78
C PRO A 50 -6.41 7.21 -18.63
N GLU A 51 -7.15 7.18 -17.51
CA GLU A 51 -6.87 7.99 -16.31
C GLU A 51 -5.73 7.42 -15.47
N VAL A 52 -5.26 6.20 -15.78
CA VAL A 52 -4.23 5.48 -15.03
C VAL A 52 -2.89 5.62 -15.74
N ASP A 53 -1.88 6.12 -15.04
CA ASP A 53 -0.51 6.07 -15.53
C ASP A 53 0.00 4.62 -15.46
N PHE A 54 0.13 3.97 -16.60
CA PHE A 54 0.57 2.59 -16.69
C PHE A 54 2.07 2.47 -16.86
N TYR A 55 2.67 1.58 -16.09
CA TYR A 55 4.09 1.20 -16.12
C TYR A 55 4.20 -0.31 -16.29
N GLU A 56 5.19 -0.77 -17.03
CA GLU A 56 5.50 -2.18 -17.22
C GLU A 56 7.00 -2.39 -17.04
N ASN A 57 7.40 -3.26 -16.10
CA ASN A 57 8.79 -3.66 -15.98
C ASN A 57 9.13 -4.66 -17.09
N ALA A 58 10.36 -4.62 -17.60
CA ALA A 58 10.81 -5.54 -18.64
C ALA A 58 10.86 -7.00 -18.14
N GLU A 59 11.06 -7.20 -16.84
CA GLU A 59 11.08 -8.48 -16.14
C GLU A 59 10.63 -8.29 -14.69
N ASN A 60 10.32 -9.38 -13.99
CA ASN A 60 9.99 -9.32 -12.57
C ASN A 60 11.21 -8.89 -11.75
N VAL A 61 11.10 -7.72 -11.11
CA VAL A 61 12.14 -7.19 -10.23
C VAL A 61 11.87 -7.51 -8.75
N GLY A 62 10.68 -8.00 -8.43
CA GLY A 62 10.23 -8.33 -7.09
C GLY A 62 9.71 -7.12 -6.31
N THR A 63 8.91 -7.39 -5.28
CA THR A 63 8.09 -6.39 -4.58
C THR A 63 8.91 -5.20 -4.05
N VAL A 64 10.06 -5.46 -3.40
CA VAL A 64 10.88 -4.38 -2.81
C VAL A 64 11.38 -3.42 -3.87
N ASP A 65 11.99 -3.94 -4.94
CA ASP A 65 12.57 -3.10 -5.99
C ASP A 65 11.48 -2.43 -6.81
N ASN A 66 10.38 -3.13 -7.11
CA ASN A 66 9.22 -2.56 -7.79
C ASN A 66 8.61 -1.39 -7.00
N PHE A 67 8.38 -1.54 -5.70
CA PHE A 67 7.87 -0.48 -4.84
C PHE A 67 8.85 0.69 -4.75
N GLN A 68 10.16 0.42 -4.66
CA GLN A 68 11.19 1.46 -4.64
C GLN A 68 11.25 2.23 -5.97
N LEU A 69 11.13 1.55 -7.10
CA LEU A 69 11.07 2.19 -8.43
C LEU A 69 9.85 3.11 -8.53
N MET A 70 8.69 2.63 -8.11
CA MET A 70 7.46 3.41 -8.17
C MET A 70 7.47 4.58 -7.19
N LEU A 71 7.98 4.40 -5.95
CA LEU A 71 8.11 5.49 -4.98
C LEU A 71 8.95 6.66 -5.53
N LYS A 72 10.00 6.38 -6.30
CA LYS A 72 10.80 7.42 -6.96
C LYS A 72 9.97 8.26 -7.94
N GLN A 73 9.00 7.66 -8.62
CA GLN A 73 8.12 8.32 -9.59
C GLN A 73 7.03 9.18 -8.93
N VAL A 74 6.61 8.86 -7.69
CA VAL A 74 5.58 9.60 -6.98
C VAL A 74 6.01 11.03 -6.70
N LYS A 75 5.16 12.00 -7.09
CA LYS A 75 5.40 13.46 -6.94
C LYS A 75 4.41 14.13 -5.98
N THR A 76 3.34 13.44 -5.57
CA THR A 76 2.37 13.96 -4.61
C THR A 76 2.92 13.93 -3.19
N GLU A 77 2.24 14.61 -2.28
CA GLU A 77 2.64 14.68 -0.87
C GLU A 77 2.49 13.34 -0.15
N TYR A 78 1.40 12.63 -0.45
CA TYR A 78 1.10 11.32 0.12
C TYR A 78 1.00 10.26 -0.96
N CYS A 79 1.32 9.03 -0.60
CA CYS A 79 1.04 7.88 -1.44
C CYS A 79 0.65 6.65 -0.61
N MET A 80 -0.02 5.71 -1.27
CA MET A 80 -0.26 4.36 -0.77
C MET A 80 -0.02 3.35 -1.89
N PHE A 81 0.39 2.15 -1.51
CA PHE A 81 0.51 1.02 -2.42
C PHE A 81 -0.62 0.03 -2.15
N ILE A 82 -1.14 -0.59 -3.20
CA ILE A 82 -2.17 -1.61 -3.11
C ILE A 82 -1.86 -2.73 -4.12
N GLY A 83 -2.03 -3.98 -3.72
CA GLY A 83 -1.97 -5.11 -4.65
C GLY A 83 -3.15 -5.11 -5.61
N ALA A 84 -2.93 -5.44 -6.88
CA ALA A 84 -3.96 -5.47 -7.90
C ALA A 84 -5.07 -6.52 -7.66
N ASP A 85 -4.87 -7.43 -6.70
CA ASP A 85 -5.84 -8.42 -6.23
C ASP A 85 -6.82 -7.89 -5.16
N ASN A 86 -6.56 -6.70 -4.61
CA ASN A 86 -7.34 -6.06 -3.55
C ASN A 86 -8.18 -4.90 -4.09
N TRP A 87 -9.06 -4.33 -3.24
CA TRP A 87 -9.83 -3.13 -3.60
C TRP A 87 -10.14 -2.27 -2.38
N LEU A 88 -10.47 -0.99 -2.62
CA LEU A 88 -10.80 -0.03 -1.58
C LEU A 88 -12.32 0.17 -1.43
N ARG A 89 -12.76 0.44 -0.20
CA ARG A 89 -14.09 0.97 0.08
C ARG A 89 -14.24 2.36 -0.57
N SER A 90 -15.43 2.66 -1.07
CA SER A 90 -15.68 3.84 -1.93
C SER A 90 -15.42 5.21 -1.29
N ASP A 91 -15.33 5.30 0.04
CA ASP A 91 -15.07 6.53 0.79
C ASP A 91 -13.66 6.60 1.40
N ALA A 92 -12.81 5.60 1.16
CA ALA A 92 -11.50 5.47 1.80
C ALA A 92 -10.61 6.70 1.59
N ILE A 93 -10.47 7.16 0.35
CA ILE A 93 -9.63 8.32 0.02
C ILE A 93 -10.18 9.60 0.67
N GLY A 94 -11.49 9.77 0.72
CA GLY A 94 -12.13 10.92 1.37
C GLY A 94 -11.85 10.97 2.87
N MET A 95 -11.95 9.83 3.56
CA MET A 95 -11.64 9.72 4.99
C MET A 95 -10.16 9.97 5.28
N MET A 96 -9.26 9.45 4.45
CA MET A 96 -7.82 9.73 4.56
C MET A 96 -7.52 11.22 4.31
N HIS A 97 -8.18 11.84 3.32
CA HIS A 97 -8.02 13.27 3.04
C HIS A 97 -8.45 14.12 4.23
N THR A 98 -9.59 13.81 4.83
CA THR A 98 -10.07 14.48 6.06
C THR A 98 -9.05 14.36 7.20
N ALA A 99 -8.48 13.18 7.42
CA ALA A 99 -7.46 12.99 8.46
C ALA A 99 -6.18 13.80 8.16
N ILE A 100 -5.79 13.92 6.90
CA ILE A 100 -4.66 14.76 6.48
C ILE A 100 -4.93 16.23 6.81
N GLU A 101 -6.10 16.75 6.44
CA GLU A 101 -6.45 18.15 6.67
C GLU A 101 -6.51 18.51 8.15
N LEU A 102 -7.03 17.62 8.99
CA LEU A 102 -7.20 17.87 10.42
C LEU A 102 -5.89 17.73 11.21
N GLU A 103 -5.06 16.74 10.90
CA GLU A 103 -3.96 16.33 11.77
C GLU A 103 -2.59 16.34 11.07
N ASN A 104 -2.56 16.37 9.74
CA ASN A 104 -1.34 16.31 8.93
C ASN A 104 -0.37 15.20 9.38
N PRO A 105 -0.83 13.93 9.53
CA PRO A 105 -0.02 12.81 10.00
C PRO A 105 1.04 12.43 8.97
N ASP A 106 2.08 11.72 9.42
CA ASP A 106 3.11 11.21 8.51
C ASP A 106 2.74 9.84 7.94
N ILE A 107 1.93 9.07 8.69
CA ILE A 107 1.39 7.77 8.28
C ILE A 107 -0.08 7.68 8.71
N ILE A 108 -0.92 7.15 7.82
CA ILE A 108 -2.30 6.75 8.15
C ILE A 108 -2.41 5.24 8.00
N THR A 109 -2.90 4.58 9.06
CA THR A 109 -3.27 3.17 9.06
C THR A 109 -4.77 3.01 9.29
N TYR A 110 -5.30 1.85 8.95
CA TYR A 110 -6.72 1.53 9.06
C TYR A 110 -6.91 0.01 9.12
N ASP A 111 -8.11 -0.44 9.42
CA ASP A 111 -8.44 -1.86 9.44
C ASP A 111 -8.62 -2.42 8.02
N ILE A 112 -8.47 -3.71 7.88
CA ILE A 112 -8.73 -4.42 6.62
C ILE A 112 -9.88 -5.42 6.79
N ILE A 113 -10.54 -5.77 5.69
CA ILE A 113 -11.51 -6.84 5.60
C ILE A 113 -10.88 -7.97 4.80
N LEU A 114 -10.69 -9.12 5.43
CA LEU A 114 -10.33 -10.35 4.71
C LEU A 114 -11.55 -10.87 3.99
N THR A 115 -11.40 -11.21 2.72
CA THR A 115 -12.49 -11.70 1.87
C THR A 115 -11.98 -12.70 0.83
N GLY A 116 -12.85 -13.18 -0.05
CA GLY A 116 -12.50 -14.15 -1.11
C GLY A 116 -12.75 -15.59 -0.67
N GLU A 117 -11.74 -16.46 -0.75
CA GLU A 117 -11.88 -17.89 -0.40
C GLU A 117 -12.01 -18.13 1.11
N LEU A 118 -11.68 -17.14 1.93
CA LEU A 118 -11.88 -17.18 3.38
C LEU A 118 -13.23 -16.56 3.77
N LYS A 119 -13.73 -16.96 4.94
CA LYS A 119 -14.86 -16.28 5.55
C LYS A 119 -14.49 -14.82 5.80
N GLU A 120 -15.37 -13.89 5.39
CA GLU A 120 -15.17 -12.48 5.62
C GLU A 120 -14.97 -12.17 7.10
N SER A 121 -13.91 -11.44 7.40
CA SER A 121 -13.58 -11.03 8.76
C SER A 121 -12.82 -9.70 8.75
N ARG A 122 -13.07 -8.88 9.77
CA ARG A 122 -12.34 -7.62 9.98
C ARG A 122 -11.10 -7.87 10.81
N ILE A 123 -9.93 -7.51 10.27
CA ILE A 123 -8.69 -7.43 11.03
C ILE A 123 -8.52 -6.01 11.52
N LYS A 124 -8.48 -5.84 12.83
CA LYS A 124 -8.27 -4.56 13.50
C LYS A 124 -6.78 -4.33 13.74
N TYR A 125 -6.29 -3.22 13.25
CA TYR A 125 -4.91 -2.76 13.47
C TYR A 125 -4.90 -1.66 14.52
N HIS A 126 -4.96 -2.06 15.80
CA HIS A 126 -4.85 -1.09 16.90
C HIS A 126 -3.40 -0.67 17.08
N MET A 127 -3.18 0.63 17.06
CA MET A 127 -1.96 1.26 17.51
C MET A 127 -2.06 1.47 19.02
N GLU A 128 -1.79 0.44 19.82
CA GLU A 128 -1.43 0.62 21.21
C GLU A 128 -0.09 1.36 21.25
N GLU A 129 0.16 2.09 22.32
CA GLU A 129 1.29 2.98 22.54
C GLU A 129 2.61 2.54 21.86
N ILE A 130 3.10 3.36 20.92
CA ILE A 130 4.35 3.10 20.22
C ILE A 130 5.49 3.49 21.15
N ASP A 131 6.19 2.52 21.72
CA ASP A 131 7.43 2.78 22.44
C ASP A 131 8.58 3.12 21.48
N ARG A 132 8.78 4.37 21.19
CA ARG A 132 9.76 4.88 20.24
C ARG A 132 11.23 4.61 20.64
N LYS A 133 11.48 4.00 21.80
CA LYS A 133 12.84 3.85 22.33
C LYS A 133 13.62 2.72 21.71
N GLN A 134 13.00 1.85 20.93
CA GLN A 134 13.71 0.66 20.49
C GLN A 134 13.98 0.59 19.01
N GLY A 135 13.42 1.43 18.12
CA GLY A 135 13.71 1.41 16.69
C GLY A 135 13.83 0.00 16.11
N ASP A 136 13.15 -0.96 16.73
CA ASP A 136 13.38 -2.37 16.57
C ASP A 136 12.30 -2.93 15.64
N TYR A 137 12.70 -3.69 14.66
CA TYR A 137 11.84 -4.41 13.73
C TYR A 137 10.70 -5.21 14.41
N TYR A 138 10.93 -5.69 15.61
CA TYR A 138 9.94 -6.38 16.44
C TYR A 138 8.68 -5.52 16.73
N TRP A 139 8.82 -4.24 16.64
CA TRP A 139 7.83 -3.20 16.87
C TRP A 139 6.75 -3.14 15.80
N SER A 140 7.12 -3.16 14.53
CA SER A 140 6.19 -3.09 13.43
C SER A 140 5.23 -4.28 13.44
N ARG A 141 5.69 -5.48 13.77
CA ARG A 141 4.82 -6.64 13.97
C ARG A 141 3.84 -6.47 15.11
N LYS A 142 4.29 -5.91 16.24
CA LYS A 142 3.45 -5.67 17.41
C LYS A 142 2.37 -4.61 17.11
N ASN A 143 2.70 -3.60 16.34
CA ASN A 143 1.81 -2.50 15.98
C ASN A 143 0.95 -2.80 14.75
N LYS A 144 1.02 -4.01 14.20
CA LYS A 144 0.10 -4.54 13.18
C LYS A 144 -0.16 -3.58 12.01
N HIS A 145 0.90 -2.97 11.44
CA HIS A 145 0.75 -2.22 10.20
C HIS A 145 0.43 -3.17 9.04
N HIS A 146 -0.02 -2.63 7.93
CA HIS A 146 -0.24 -3.37 6.69
C HIS A 146 0.37 -2.63 5.49
N GLY A 147 0.66 -3.36 4.41
CA GLY A 147 1.38 -2.83 3.26
C GLY A 147 0.69 -1.70 2.50
N SER A 148 -0.64 -1.58 2.67
CA SER A 148 -1.43 -0.54 1.98
C SER A 148 -1.68 0.70 2.84
N MET A 149 -0.83 1.00 3.83
CA MET A 149 -0.90 2.26 4.58
C MET A 149 -0.67 3.47 3.67
N LEU A 150 -1.28 4.61 4.03
CA LEU A 150 -0.98 5.89 3.39
C LEU A 150 0.15 6.59 4.15
N TYR A 151 1.09 7.21 3.44
CA TYR A 151 2.23 7.87 4.09
C TYR A 151 2.77 9.06 3.30
N LYS A 152 3.46 9.97 4.01
CA LYS A 152 4.18 11.10 3.40
C LYS A 152 5.37 10.63 2.58
N VAL A 153 5.36 11.02 1.32
CA VAL A 153 6.39 10.66 0.33
C VAL A 153 7.75 11.25 0.70
N SER A 154 7.78 12.48 1.21
CA SER A 154 9.03 13.13 1.62
C SER A 154 9.73 12.39 2.75
N LEU A 155 8.99 11.96 3.78
CA LEU A 155 9.54 11.18 4.89
C LEU A 155 9.99 9.79 4.40
N ALA A 156 9.17 9.10 3.61
CA ALA A 156 9.54 7.81 3.05
C ALA A 156 10.86 7.88 2.25
N LYS A 157 11.00 8.91 1.39
CA LYS A 157 12.23 9.12 0.61
C LYS A 157 13.43 9.50 1.49
N SER A 158 13.25 10.33 2.53
CA SER A 158 14.34 10.74 3.42
C SER A 158 14.93 9.60 4.22
N VAL A 159 14.14 8.56 4.55
CA VAL A 159 14.61 7.35 5.23
C VAL A 159 15.10 6.25 4.27
N GLY A 160 15.22 6.55 2.97
CA GLY A 160 15.74 5.65 1.94
C GLY A 160 14.69 4.78 1.23
N GLY A 161 13.40 4.96 1.53
CA GLY A 161 12.32 4.20 0.89
C GLY A 161 12.32 2.71 1.21
N TYR A 162 11.84 1.90 0.28
CA TYR A 162 11.82 0.45 0.40
C TYR A 162 13.22 -0.13 0.21
N THR A 163 13.66 -1.02 1.11
CA THR A 163 14.97 -1.64 1.05
C THR A 163 14.90 -3.12 1.43
N ARG A 164 15.73 -3.93 0.79
CA ARG A 164 15.92 -5.33 1.20
C ARG A 164 16.67 -5.36 2.51
N LEU A 165 16.19 -6.15 3.47
CA LEU A 165 16.88 -6.37 4.73
C LEU A 165 17.87 -7.53 4.55
N ASN A 166 19.17 -7.27 4.75
CA ASN A 166 20.26 -8.20 4.43
C ASN A 166 20.20 -9.57 5.13
N ASN A 167 19.41 -9.72 6.18
CA ASN A 167 19.34 -10.93 7.01
C ASN A 167 18.01 -11.69 6.90
N TRP A 168 17.15 -11.33 5.94
CA TRP A 168 15.81 -11.88 5.87
C TRP A 168 15.65 -12.74 4.61
N SER A 169 15.44 -14.02 4.83
CA SER A 169 15.22 -15.02 3.78
C SER A 169 13.91 -14.84 2.99
N HIS A 170 13.03 -13.92 3.42
CA HIS A 170 11.74 -13.67 2.81
C HIS A 170 11.68 -12.25 2.25
N GLN A 171 11.50 -12.14 0.94
CA GLN A 171 11.36 -10.88 0.19
C GLN A 171 10.04 -10.13 0.47
N THR A 172 9.27 -10.58 1.45
CA THR A 172 7.88 -10.20 1.73
C THR A 172 7.70 -9.10 2.77
N GLN A 173 8.74 -8.32 3.04
CA GLN A 173 8.67 -7.37 4.16
C GLN A 173 9.13 -5.97 3.77
N GLU A 174 8.85 -5.62 2.54
CA GLU A 174 9.09 -4.29 1.98
C GLU A 174 8.39 -3.19 2.80
N ASP A 175 7.12 -3.43 3.14
CA ASP A 175 6.28 -2.54 3.93
C ASP A 175 6.80 -2.39 5.36
N LEU A 176 7.20 -3.50 6.01
CA LEU A 176 7.78 -3.50 7.35
C LEU A 176 9.08 -2.67 7.40
N SER A 177 9.95 -2.85 6.40
CA SER A 177 11.21 -2.13 6.38
C SER A 177 11.02 -0.62 6.26
N LEU A 178 10.04 -0.18 5.48
CA LEU A 178 9.71 1.24 5.37
C LEU A 178 9.06 1.77 6.65
N TRP A 179 8.09 1.02 7.21
CA TRP A 179 7.43 1.36 8.46
C TRP A 179 8.44 1.60 9.59
N ASP A 180 9.35 0.65 9.83
CA ASP A 180 10.35 0.76 10.89
C ASP A 180 11.23 1.99 10.75
N LYS A 181 11.68 2.28 9.53
CA LYS A 181 12.52 3.45 9.28
C LYS A 181 11.75 4.75 9.52
N MET A 182 10.50 4.84 9.10
CA MET A 182 9.68 6.02 9.30
C MET A 182 9.34 6.23 10.79
N ILE A 183 9.00 5.16 11.52
CA ILE A 183 8.76 5.21 12.97
C ILE A 183 10.04 5.59 13.71
N GLY A 184 11.18 5.00 13.37
CA GLY A 184 12.49 5.35 13.93
C GLY A 184 12.87 6.81 13.69
N ALA A 185 12.43 7.41 12.58
CA ALA A 185 12.58 8.82 12.27
C ALA A 185 11.56 9.74 12.98
N GLY A 186 10.68 9.19 13.82
CA GLY A 186 9.70 9.95 14.60
C GLY A 186 8.39 10.24 13.89
N ALA A 187 7.99 9.42 12.90
CA ALA A 187 6.73 9.58 12.19
C ALA A 187 5.52 9.66 13.14
N ARG A 188 4.62 10.61 12.87
CA ARG A 188 3.33 10.71 13.54
C ARG A 188 2.34 9.81 12.84
N VAL A 189 1.84 8.80 13.55
CA VAL A 189 0.90 7.81 13.02
C VAL A 189 -0.51 8.15 13.46
N ARG A 190 -1.44 8.18 12.50
CA ARG A 190 -2.88 8.25 12.72
C ARG A 190 -3.51 6.92 12.33
N HIS A 191 -4.18 6.28 13.27
CA HIS A 191 -5.04 5.14 12.97
C HIS A 191 -6.49 5.60 12.81
N ILE A 192 -7.13 5.27 11.69
CA ILE A 192 -8.55 5.47 11.47
C ILE A 192 -9.24 4.14 11.81
N ASN A 193 -10.12 4.15 12.82
CA ASN A 193 -10.82 2.95 13.30
C ASN A 193 -11.97 2.54 12.34
N GLU A 194 -11.63 2.41 11.07
CA GLU A 194 -12.49 1.99 9.98
C GLU A 194 -11.75 1.02 9.06
N ALA A 195 -12.47 0.12 8.41
CA ALA A 195 -11.90 -0.80 7.45
C ALA A 195 -12.06 -0.26 6.03
N PHE A 196 -10.94 0.00 5.36
CA PHE A 196 -10.95 0.60 4.02
C PHE A 196 -10.50 -0.35 2.93
N LEU A 197 -9.65 -1.33 3.25
CA LEU A 197 -9.10 -2.28 2.30
C LEU A 197 -9.84 -3.60 2.40
N TYR A 198 -10.33 -4.08 1.27
CA TYR A 198 -10.76 -5.47 1.11
C TYR A 198 -9.56 -6.26 0.60
N TYR A 199 -8.98 -7.07 1.48
CA TYR A 199 -7.86 -7.94 1.16
C TYR A 199 -8.39 -9.29 0.68
N ARG A 200 -8.19 -9.58 -0.61
CA ARG A 200 -8.66 -10.82 -1.23
C ARG A 200 -7.72 -11.96 -0.87
N HIS A 201 -8.28 -12.98 -0.23
CA HIS A 201 -7.58 -14.25 -0.03
C HIS A 201 -7.94 -15.21 -1.17
N HIS A 202 -6.94 -15.69 -1.88
CA HIS A 202 -7.06 -16.66 -2.97
C HIS A 202 -5.79 -17.52 -3.04
N ARG A 203 -5.85 -18.63 -3.80
CA ARG A 203 -4.76 -19.62 -3.85
C ARG A 203 -3.42 -19.09 -4.37
N GLU A 204 -3.47 -18.03 -5.14
CA GLU A 204 -2.30 -17.39 -5.76
C GLU A 204 -1.74 -16.24 -4.91
N ASN A 205 -2.30 -15.98 -3.71
CA ASN A 205 -1.73 -14.96 -2.83
C ASN A 205 -0.26 -15.25 -2.54
N TYR A 206 0.54 -14.19 -2.57
CA TYR A 206 1.94 -14.25 -2.23
C TYR A 206 2.17 -14.69 -0.78
N ASN A 207 1.36 -14.19 0.16
CA ASN A 207 1.35 -14.61 1.56
C ASN A 207 0.35 -15.76 1.73
N LYS A 208 0.85 -16.97 1.94
CA LYS A 208 0.02 -18.09 2.37
C LYS A 208 -0.13 -18.00 3.89
N TYR A 209 -1.31 -17.66 4.35
CA TYR A 209 -1.70 -17.69 5.75
C TYR A 209 -2.02 -19.14 6.18
#